data_b4eba54fc4c6339fea0dd71b501744e0
#
_entry.id   b4eba54fc4c6339fea0dd71b501744e0
#
_cell.length_a   1.000
_cell.length_b   1.000
_cell.length_c   1.000
_cell.angle_alpha   90.00
_cell.angle_beta   90.00
_cell.angle_gamma   90.00
#
_symmetry.space_group_name_H-M   'P 1'
#
loop_
_entity.id
_entity.type
_entity.pdbx_description
1 polymer ?
#
loop_
_entity_poly.entity_id
_entity_poly.type
_entity_poly.pdbx_seq_one_letter_code
_entity_poly.pdbx_strand_id
1 'polypeptide(L)'
;YTLHGKWGMSKNGKYGRQFEVSYFDMEQPKGKAAIVSYFCSLKCGIGKVVSGRIYAKWGDGVWNVLESDPSQLKAVNGVTDKIVTKLMTRLKETEFQRKIIAKLGDAAAAITPKMLNDLVRYCNKNELDPLDTVEHHTYSLMQVRGFGFETVDRLARALPDFDPARSARLI
;
A
#
# COMPACT_ATOMS: atom_id res chain seq x y z
N TYR A 1 -14.52 0.38 -2.88
CA TYR A 1 -13.41 0.99 -3.61
C TYR A 1 -13.87 2.33 -4.19
N THR A 2 -13.16 3.40 -3.88
CA THR A 2 -13.29 4.68 -4.58
C THR A 2 -12.15 4.79 -5.58
N LEU A 3 -12.45 4.91 -6.87
CA LEU A 3 -11.46 5.03 -7.93
C LEU A 3 -11.20 6.51 -8.19
N HIS A 4 -9.94 6.90 -8.17
CA HIS A 4 -9.48 8.24 -8.53
C HIS A 4 -8.71 8.15 -9.84
N GLY A 5 -9.06 9.00 -10.81
CA GLY A 5 -8.45 8.95 -12.14
C GLY A 5 -9.06 9.96 -13.09
N LYS A 6 -8.72 9.81 -14.35
CA LYS A 6 -9.18 10.70 -15.44
C LYS A 6 -9.83 9.89 -16.56
N TRP A 7 -10.83 10.47 -17.18
CA TRP A 7 -11.38 9.92 -18.41
C TRP A 7 -10.47 10.31 -19.58
N GLY A 8 -9.90 9.31 -20.24
CA GLY A 8 -9.07 9.46 -21.43
C GLY A 8 -9.58 8.65 -22.61
N MET A 9 -9.01 8.90 -23.78
CA MET A 9 -9.22 8.04 -24.95
C MET A 9 -8.22 6.89 -24.91
N SER A 10 -8.66 5.70 -25.27
CA SER A 10 -7.77 4.55 -25.43
C SER A 10 -6.61 4.89 -26.37
N LYS A 11 -5.37 4.59 -25.95
CA LYS A 11 -4.14 4.86 -26.75
C LYS A 11 -4.19 4.30 -28.15
N ASN A 12 -4.98 3.24 -28.38
CA ASN A 12 -5.11 2.60 -29.69
C ASN A 12 -6.43 2.93 -30.39
N GLY A 13 -7.26 3.84 -29.86
CA GLY A 13 -8.56 4.20 -30.40
C GLY A 13 -9.62 3.07 -30.43
N LYS A 14 -9.21 1.84 -30.09
CA LYS A 14 -10.01 0.63 -30.26
C LYS A 14 -11.16 0.48 -29.27
N TYR A 15 -11.01 1.07 -28.06
CA TYR A 15 -11.94 0.86 -26.95
C TYR A 15 -12.66 2.13 -26.47
N GLY A 16 -12.58 3.24 -27.24
CA GLY A 16 -13.26 4.48 -26.93
C GLY A 16 -12.72 5.16 -25.65
N ARG A 17 -13.63 5.80 -24.89
CA ARG A 17 -13.29 6.44 -23.62
C ARG A 17 -13.04 5.39 -22.53
N GLN A 18 -11.93 5.53 -21.84
CA GLN A 18 -11.53 4.69 -20.71
C GLN A 18 -11.27 5.56 -19.48
N PHE A 19 -11.58 5.02 -18.30
CA PHE A 19 -11.21 5.65 -17.04
C PHE A 19 -9.81 5.16 -16.66
N GLU A 20 -8.82 6.04 -16.78
CA GLU A 20 -7.46 5.76 -16.34
C GLU A 20 -7.39 5.96 -14.84
N VAL A 21 -7.34 4.86 -14.10
CA VAL A 21 -7.25 4.88 -12.64
C VAL A 21 -5.84 5.26 -12.22
N SER A 22 -5.70 6.40 -11.52
CA SER A 22 -4.42 6.84 -10.94
C SER A 22 -4.16 6.13 -9.62
N TYR A 23 -5.17 6.08 -8.76
CA TYR A 23 -5.16 5.34 -7.50
C TYR A 23 -6.59 4.98 -7.07
N PHE A 24 -6.70 4.12 -6.09
CA PHE A 24 -8.00 3.75 -5.52
C PHE A 24 -7.93 3.69 -3.99
N ASP A 25 -8.98 4.16 -3.36
CA ASP A 25 -9.19 4.00 -1.95
C ASP A 25 -9.94 2.70 -1.67
N MET A 26 -9.44 1.96 -0.71
CA MET A 26 -10.07 0.74 -0.22
C MET A 26 -10.48 0.97 1.23
N GLU A 27 -11.75 1.16 1.47
CA GLU A 27 -12.27 1.01 2.83
C GLU A 27 -11.98 -0.40 3.33
N GLN A 28 -11.91 -0.56 4.64
CA GLN A 28 -11.77 -1.90 5.22
C GLN A 28 -12.89 -2.80 4.68
N PRO A 29 -12.56 -3.97 4.11
CA PRO A 29 -13.57 -4.88 3.58
C PRO A 29 -14.59 -5.24 4.63
N LYS A 30 -15.88 -5.21 4.29
CA LYS A 30 -16.99 -5.60 5.15
C LYS A 30 -17.70 -6.79 4.54
N GLY A 31 -18.20 -7.66 5.41
CA GLY A 31 -18.90 -8.87 5.02
C GLY A 31 -17.99 -10.04 4.66
N LYS A 32 -18.53 -11.25 4.80
CA LYS A 32 -17.79 -12.53 4.70
C LYS A 32 -16.99 -12.68 3.41
N ALA A 33 -17.63 -12.43 2.26
CA ALA A 33 -16.99 -12.64 0.96
C ALA A 33 -15.81 -11.70 0.75
N ALA A 34 -15.97 -10.42 1.12
CA ALA A 34 -14.95 -9.40 0.97
C ALA A 34 -13.75 -9.64 1.89
N ILE A 35 -13.99 -9.94 3.18
CA ILE A 35 -12.92 -10.21 4.16
C ILE A 35 -12.16 -11.48 3.80
N VAL A 36 -12.85 -12.55 3.42
CA VAL A 36 -12.22 -13.81 3.00
C VAL A 36 -11.35 -13.59 1.76
N SER A 37 -11.88 -12.90 0.75
CA SER A 37 -11.13 -12.57 -0.47
C SER A 37 -9.90 -11.73 -0.17
N TYR A 38 -10.03 -10.73 0.69
CA TYR A 38 -8.94 -9.85 1.09
C TYR A 38 -7.81 -10.62 1.78
N PHE A 39 -8.11 -11.43 2.79
CA PHE A 39 -7.08 -12.22 3.48
C PHE A 39 -6.37 -13.21 2.57
N CYS A 40 -7.09 -13.82 1.64
CA CYS A 40 -6.49 -14.67 0.62
C CYS A 40 -5.53 -13.91 -0.29
N SER A 41 -5.86 -12.66 -0.65
CA SER A 41 -5.04 -11.82 -1.53
C SER A 41 -3.70 -11.41 -0.92
N LEU A 42 -3.61 -11.34 0.41
CA LEU A 42 -2.40 -10.98 1.15
C LEU A 42 -1.29 -12.04 1.06
N LYS A 43 -1.62 -13.26 0.63
CA LYS A 43 -0.67 -14.39 0.48
C LYS A 43 0.20 -14.63 1.72
N CYS A 44 -0.38 -14.44 2.91
CA CYS A 44 0.29 -14.59 4.20
C CYS A 44 0.21 -16.02 4.77
N GLY A 45 -0.40 -16.97 4.05
CA GLY A 45 -0.63 -18.33 4.51
C GLY A 45 -2.06 -18.56 5.02
N ILE A 46 -2.92 -17.54 4.96
CA ILE A 46 -4.34 -17.64 5.27
C ILE A 46 -5.09 -17.93 3.97
N GLY A 47 -5.57 -19.16 3.83
CA GLY A 47 -6.42 -19.57 2.72
C GLY A 47 -7.91 -19.39 3.01
N LYS A 48 -8.76 -19.71 2.04
CA LYS A 48 -10.21 -19.51 2.09
C LYS A 48 -10.90 -20.17 3.32
N VAL A 49 -10.44 -21.35 3.72
CA VAL A 49 -11.01 -22.07 4.87
C VAL A 49 -10.68 -21.36 6.18
N VAL A 50 -9.41 -20.99 6.37
CA VAL A 50 -8.94 -20.29 7.59
C VAL A 50 -9.56 -18.91 7.69
N SER A 51 -9.61 -18.16 6.58
CA SER A 51 -10.29 -16.84 6.53
C SER A 51 -11.77 -16.96 6.89
N GLY A 52 -12.44 -18.01 6.40
CA GLY A 52 -13.84 -18.28 6.74
C GLY A 52 -14.05 -18.56 8.23
N ARG A 53 -13.12 -19.27 8.88
CA ARG A 53 -13.15 -19.52 10.33
C ARG A 53 -12.90 -18.24 11.14
N ILE A 54 -11.96 -17.41 10.69
CA ILE A 54 -11.68 -16.09 11.28
C ILE A 54 -12.95 -15.25 11.24
N TYR A 55 -13.58 -15.15 10.08
CA TYR A 55 -14.83 -14.40 9.93
C TYR A 55 -15.96 -14.97 10.78
N ALA A 56 -16.10 -16.30 10.85
CA ALA A 56 -17.15 -16.94 11.67
C ALA A 56 -17.00 -16.58 13.16
N LYS A 57 -15.79 -16.31 13.63
CA LYS A 57 -15.52 -15.97 15.03
C LYS A 57 -15.72 -14.51 15.36
N TRP A 58 -15.32 -13.59 14.50
CA TRP A 58 -15.33 -12.15 14.77
C TRP A 58 -16.15 -11.31 13.79
N GLY A 59 -16.58 -11.88 12.67
CA GLY A 59 -17.31 -11.13 11.64
C GLY A 59 -16.50 -9.94 11.14
N ASP A 60 -17.18 -8.81 10.99
CA ASP A 60 -16.55 -7.54 10.60
C ASP A 60 -15.69 -6.94 11.75
N GLY A 61 -15.87 -7.40 12.99
CA GLY A 61 -15.05 -7.00 14.13
C GLY A 61 -13.61 -7.53 14.11
N VAL A 62 -13.23 -8.34 13.12
CA VAL A 62 -11.86 -8.84 12.95
C VAL A 62 -10.83 -7.72 12.87
N TRP A 63 -11.21 -6.56 12.33
CA TRP A 63 -10.33 -5.39 12.22
C TRP A 63 -9.94 -4.84 13.60
N ASN A 64 -10.90 -4.76 14.53
CA ASN A 64 -10.62 -4.34 15.91
C ASN A 64 -9.68 -5.33 16.61
N VAL A 65 -9.83 -6.62 16.33
CA VAL A 65 -8.91 -7.65 16.87
C VAL A 65 -7.49 -7.48 16.31
N LEU A 66 -7.36 -7.19 15.02
CA LEU A 66 -6.07 -6.95 14.38
C LEU A 66 -5.38 -5.68 14.91
N GLU A 67 -6.15 -4.67 15.29
CA GLU A 67 -5.63 -3.42 15.85
C GLU A 67 -5.29 -3.53 17.34
N SER A 68 -6.12 -4.22 18.14
CA SER A 68 -5.94 -4.33 19.59
C SER A 68 -4.97 -5.44 19.99
N ASP A 69 -5.22 -6.66 19.55
CA ASP A 69 -4.40 -7.84 19.86
C ASP A 69 -4.48 -8.89 18.74
N PRO A 70 -3.59 -8.80 17.75
CA PRO A 70 -3.55 -9.76 16.65
C PRO A 70 -3.28 -11.20 17.07
N SER A 71 -2.72 -11.42 18.27
CA SER A 71 -2.39 -12.76 18.78
C SER A 71 -3.65 -13.61 19.02
N GLN A 72 -4.80 -12.99 19.22
CA GLN A 72 -6.08 -13.66 19.36
C GLN A 72 -6.45 -14.51 18.12
N LEU A 73 -5.92 -14.17 16.96
CA LEU A 73 -6.14 -14.97 15.74
C LEU A 73 -5.65 -16.42 15.88
N LYS A 74 -4.71 -16.69 16.80
CA LYS A 74 -4.21 -18.05 17.11
C LYS A 74 -5.29 -18.96 17.71
N ALA A 75 -6.36 -18.39 18.21
CA ALA A 75 -7.53 -19.16 18.67
C ALA A 75 -8.30 -19.82 17.50
N VAL A 76 -7.92 -19.54 16.24
CA VAL A 76 -8.47 -20.17 15.06
C VAL A 76 -7.52 -21.28 14.60
N ASN A 77 -8.06 -22.50 14.47
CA ASN A 77 -7.29 -23.64 13.99
C ASN A 77 -6.73 -23.35 12.57
N GLY A 78 -5.43 -23.49 12.42
CA GLY A 78 -4.69 -23.20 11.19
C GLY A 78 -3.99 -21.83 11.19
N VAL A 79 -4.07 -21.07 12.29
CA VAL A 79 -3.33 -19.81 12.47
C VAL A 79 -2.20 -20.00 13.48
N THR A 80 -0.98 -19.73 13.06
CA THR A 80 0.24 -19.82 13.89
C THR A 80 0.84 -18.43 14.10
N ASP A 81 1.76 -18.28 15.06
CA ASP A 81 2.49 -17.02 15.28
C ASP A 81 3.15 -16.50 13.99
N LYS A 82 3.74 -17.41 13.22
CA LYS A 82 4.37 -17.08 11.94
C LYS A 82 3.38 -16.49 10.93
N ILE A 83 2.15 -17.00 10.91
CA ILE A 83 1.08 -16.51 10.04
C ILE A 83 0.60 -15.14 10.53
N VAL A 84 0.43 -14.96 11.85
CA VAL A 84 0.02 -13.67 12.43
C VAL A 84 1.05 -12.60 12.11
N THR A 85 2.35 -12.86 12.35
CA THR A 85 3.44 -11.92 12.05
C THR A 85 3.43 -11.55 10.56
N LYS A 86 3.32 -12.54 9.67
CA LYS A 86 3.29 -12.31 8.23
C LYS A 86 2.06 -11.52 7.78
N LEU A 87 0.90 -11.80 8.37
CA LEU A 87 -0.33 -11.05 8.13
C LEU A 87 -0.17 -9.58 8.53
N MET A 88 0.32 -9.32 9.74
CA MET A 88 0.52 -7.95 10.24
C MET A 88 1.52 -7.17 9.39
N THR A 89 2.61 -7.81 8.98
CA THR A 89 3.58 -7.21 8.05
C THR A 89 2.90 -6.81 6.73
N ARG A 90 2.11 -7.71 6.14
CA ARG A 90 1.41 -7.44 4.89
C ARG A 90 0.34 -6.35 5.01
N LEU A 91 -0.39 -6.32 6.12
CA LEU A 91 -1.37 -5.26 6.39
C LEU A 91 -0.69 -3.88 6.48
N LYS A 92 0.42 -3.77 7.22
CA LYS A 92 1.20 -2.54 7.32
C LYS A 92 1.76 -2.10 5.98
N GLU A 93 2.33 -3.02 5.19
CA GLU A 93 2.82 -2.74 3.84
C GLU A 93 1.71 -2.17 2.94
N THR A 94 0.52 -2.78 2.97
CA THR A 94 -0.62 -2.36 2.16
C THR A 94 -1.17 -1.00 2.60
N GLU A 95 -1.33 -0.79 3.88
CA GLU A 95 -1.76 0.50 4.44
C GLU A 95 -0.80 1.61 4.05
N PHE A 96 0.46 1.32 4.15
CA PHE A 96 1.54 2.23 3.82
C PHE A 96 1.55 2.63 2.34
N GLN A 97 1.45 1.63 1.44
CA GLN A 97 1.33 1.90 0.01
C GLN A 97 0.13 2.80 -0.32
N ARG A 98 -0.99 2.59 0.36
CA ARG A 98 -2.19 3.45 0.22
C ARG A 98 -1.92 4.89 0.64
N LYS A 99 -1.26 5.10 1.79
CA LYS A 99 -0.94 6.44 2.29
C LYS A 99 -0.01 7.19 1.33
N ILE A 100 1.03 6.54 0.80
CA ILE A 100 1.91 7.14 -0.20
C ILE A 100 1.14 7.52 -1.47
N ILE A 101 0.34 6.60 -2.01
CA ILE A 101 -0.41 6.85 -3.24
C ILE A 101 -1.39 8.00 -3.04
N ALA A 102 -2.11 8.03 -1.91
CA ALA A 102 -3.03 9.12 -1.59
C ALA A 102 -2.32 10.48 -1.48
N LYS A 103 -1.12 10.51 -0.88
CA LYS A 103 -0.33 11.73 -0.70
C LYS A 103 0.24 12.25 -2.02
N LEU A 104 0.72 11.37 -2.87
CA LEU A 104 1.34 11.74 -4.15
C LEU A 104 0.32 12.03 -5.26
N GLY A 105 -0.95 11.64 -5.09
CA GLY A 105 -1.99 11.88 -6.06
C GLY A 105 -1.61 11.45 -7.48
N ASP A 106 -1.71 12.35 -8.45
CA ASP A 106 -1.38 12.08 -9.87
C ASP A 106 0.09 11.67 -10.08
N ALA A 107 1.02 12.13 -9.24
CA ALA A 107 2.43 11.76 -9.34
C ALA A 107 2.67 10.27 -9.00
N ALA A 108 1.77 9.65 -8.24
CA ALA A 108 1.81 8.23 -7.94
C ALA A 108 1.76 7.35 -9.20
N ALA A 109 1.22 7.85 -10.33
CA ALA A 109 1.21 7.14 -11.61
C ALA A 109 2.63 6.84 -12.15
N ALA A 110 3.66 7.54 -11.67
CA ALA A 110 5.05 7.27 -12.01
C ALA A 110 5.66 6.11 -11.20
N ILE A 111 4.97 5.65 -10.14
CA ILE A 111 5.46 4.62 -9.24
C ILE A 111 4.76 3.30 -9.56
N THR A 112 5.55 2.27 -9.88
CA THR A 112 5.02 0.93 -10.06
C THR A 112 4.83 0.22 -8.72
N PRO A 113 3.95 -0.81 -8.64
CA PRO A 113 3.79 -1.61 -7.42
C PRO A 113 5.11 -2.24 -6.94
N LYS A 114 6.02 -2.56 -7.88
CA LYS A 114 7.35 -3.07 -7.55
C LYS A 114 8.20 -2.02 -6.85
N MET A 115 8.20 -0.80 -7.35
CA MET A 115 8.94 0.31 -6.74
C MET A 115 8.43 0.59 -5.32
N LEU A 116 7.11 0.57 -5.09
CA LEU A 116 6.55 0.71 -3.74
C LEU A 116 7.01 -0.40 -2.80
N ASN A 117 7.04 -1.65 -3.27
CA ASN A 117 7.54 -2.77 -2.47
C ASN A 117 9.04 -2.62 -2.14
N ASP A 118 9.84 -2.19 -3.12
CA ASP A 118 11.28 -1.98 -2.93
C ASP A 118 11.55 -0.81 -1.97
N LEU A 119 10.73 0.25 -2.02
CA LEU A 119 10.76 1.37 -1.07
C LEU A 119 10.46 0.90 0.36
N VAL A 120 9.35 0.19 0.57
CA VAL A 120 8.99 -0.33 1.90
C VAL A 120 10.11 -1.22 2.45
N ARG A 121 10.68 -2.07 1.60
CA ARG A 121 11.79 -2.95 1.99
C ARG A 121 13.05 -2.16 2.37
N TYR A 122 13.38 -1.12 1.60
CA TYR A 122 14.50 -0.23 1.88
C TYR A 122 14.32 0.48 3.23
N CYS A 123 13.15 1.05 3.46
CA CYS A 123 12.85 1.74 4.71
C CYS A 123 12.89 0.79 5.92
N ASN A 124 12.28 -0.39 5.81
CA ASN A 124 12.30 -1.39 6.87
C ASN A 124 13.74 -1.85 7.20
N LYS A 125 14.61 -1.99 6.17
CA LYS A 125 16.01 -2.38 6.37
C LYS A 125 16.82 -1.31 7.09
N ASN A 126 16.51 -0.04 6.87
CA ASN A 126 17.24 1.11 7.41
C ASN A 126 16.51 1.75 8.62
N GLU A 127 15.47 1.08 9.15
CA GLU A 127 14.67 1.57 10.29
C GLU A 127 14.07 2.97 10.06
N LEU A 128 13.75 3.29 8.79
CA LEU A 128 13.16 4.55 8.38
C LEU A 128 11.63 4.42 8.32
N ASP A 129 10.93 5.50 8.65
CA ASP A 129 9.52 5.63 8.32
C ASP A 129 9.39 5.95 6.84
N PRO A 130 8.70 5.11 6.06
CA PRO A 130 8.62 5.30 4.64
C PRO A 130 7.79 6.51 4.22
N LEU A 131 6.78 6.93 5.02
CA LEU A 131 5.98 8.11 4.72
C LEU A 131 6.81 9.37 4.93
N ASP A 132 7.51 9.45 6.07
CA ASP A 132 8.45 10.51 6.38
C ASP A 132 9.57 10.60 5.31
N THR A 133 10.09 9.44 4.88
CA THR A 133 11.11 9.38 3.82
C THR A 133 10.60 9.97 2.50
N VAL A 134 9.35 9.68 2.11
CA VAL A 134 8.76 10.25 0.90
C VAL A 134 8.50 11.75 1.06
N GLU A 135 8.04 12.20 2.23
CA GLU A 135 7.65 13.59 2.45
C GLU A 135 8.84 14.52 2.66
N HIS A 136 9.79 14.11 3.47
CA HIS A 136 10.86 15.00 3.95
C HIS A 136 12.25 14.66 3.40
N HIS A 137 12.41 13.43 2.90
CA HIS A 137 13.68 12.92 2.38
C HIS A 137 13.53 12.32 0.98
N THR A 138 12.70 12.94 0.13
CA THR A 138 12.31 12.40 -1.19
C THR A 138 13.51 12.03 -2.05
N TYR A 139 14.58 12.83 -2.05
CA TYR A 139 15.78 12.54 -2.87
C TYR A 139 16.58 11.34 -2.37
N SER A 140 16.44 10.91 -1.11
CA SER A 140 17.03 9.66 -0.63
C SER A 140 16.45 8.42 -1.33
N LEU A 141 15.29 8.55 -1.96
CA LEU A 141 14.67 7.49 -2.76
C LEU A 141 15.52 7.06 -3.95
N MET A 142 16.47 7.90 -4.41
CA MET A 142 17.44 7.50 -5.45
C MET A 142 18.29 6.28 -5.06
N GLN A 143 18.40 5.97 -3.76
CA GLN A 143 19.05 4.76 -3.26
C GLN A 143 18.17 3.52 -3.41
N VAL A 144 16.88 3.70 -3.71
CA VAL A 144 15.93 2.60 -3.89
C VAL A 144 15.91 2.19 -5.36
N ARG A 145 15.98 0.89 -5.61
CA ARG A 145 15.96 0.37 -6.97
C ARG A 145 14.71 0.79 -7.73
N GLY A 146 14.92 1.39 -8.90
CA GLY A 146 13.86 1.85 -9.80
C GLY A 146 13.51 3.32 -9.65
N PHE A 147 13.99 4.01 -8.61
CA PHE A 147 13.82 5.45 -8.44
C PHE A 147 15.01 6.20 -9.05
N GLY A 148 14.89 6.54 -10.33
CA GLY A 148 15.83 7.45 -10.99
C GLY A 148 15.53 8.90 -10.65
N PHE A 149 16.51 9.80 -10.89
CA PHE A 149 16.40 11.23 -10.59
C PHE A 149 15.10 11.85 -11.15
N GLU A 150 14.76 11.60 -12.40
CA GLU A 150 13.54 12.16 -13.02
C GLU A 150 12.26 11.77 -12.28
N THR A 151 12.17 10.51 -11.84
CA THR A 151 11.03 10.03 -11.06
C THR A 151 10.97 10.70 -9.70
N VAL A 152 12.11 10.76 -9.01
CA VAL A 152 12.23 11.36 -7.68
C VAL A 152 11.94 12.85 -7.72
N ASP A 153 12.47 13.60 -8.69
CA ASP A 153 12.21 15.03 -8.86
C ASP A 153 10.73 15.32 -9.14
N ARG A 154 10.08 14.47 -9.96
CA ARG A 154 8.62 14.56 -10.19
C ARG A 154 7.82 14.34 -8.92
N LEU A 155 8.21 13.38 -8.09
CA LEU A 155 7.56 13.11 -6.80
C LEU A 155 7.76 14.27 -5.84
N ALA A 156 8.99 14.77 -5.71
CA ALA A 156 9.31 15.91 -4.85
C ALA A 156 8.46 17.13 -5.20
N ARG A 157 8.35 17.46 -6.49
CA ARG A 157 7.53 18.60 -6.98
C ARG A 157 6.03 18.44 -6.75
N ALA A 158 5.56 17.23 -6.59
CA ALA A 158 4.14 16.95 -6.32
C ALA A 158 3.76 17.08 -4.84
N LEU A 159 4.75 17.12 -3.96
CA LEU A 159 4.52 17.29 -2.52
C LEU A 159 4.21 18.76 -2.19
N PRO A 160 3.24 19.01 -1.27
CA PRO A 160 2.80 20.36 -0.96
C PRO A 160 3.89 21.26 -0.35
N ASP A 161 4.87 20.66 0.32
CA ASP A 161 5.96 21.36 1.02
C ASP A 161 7.26 21.41 0.21
N PHE A 162 7.18 21.22 -1.12
CA PHE A 162 8.35 21.25 -1.99
C PHE A 162 9.01 22.64 -2.03
N ASP A 163 10.24 22.72 -1.55
CA ASP A 163 11.09 23.91 -1.66
C ASP A 163 12.32 23.57 -2.53
N PRO A 164 12.43 24.17 -3.75
CA PRO A 164 13.56 23.92 -4.64
C PRO A 164 14.92 24.31 -4.03
N ALA A 165 14.94 25.36 -3.21
CA ALA A 165 16.18 25.84 -2.58
C ALA A 165 16.68 24.91 -1.47
N ARG A 166 15.75 24.20 -0.81
CA ARG A 166 16.05 23.21 0.22
C ARG A 166 16.50 21.89 -0.38
N SER A 167 15.92 21.53 -1.51
CA SER A 167 16.23 20.30 -2.25
C SER A 167 17.63 20.32 -2.87
N ALA A 168 18.11 21.49 -3.34
CA ALA A 168 19.44 21.66 -3.91
C ALA A 168 20.59 21.49 -2.90
N ARG A 169 20.31 21.50 -1.60
CA ARG A 169 21.32 21.32 -0.53
C ARG A 169 21.53 19.87 -0.11
N LEU A 170 20.75 18.94 -0.66
CA LEU A 170 20.76 17.52 -0.29
C LEU A 170 21.39 16.61 -1.36
N ILE A 171 22.03 17.20 -2.38
CA ILE A 171 22.77 16.48 -3.43
C ILE A 171 24.29 16.58 -3.15
#